data_8e4542f0892d73724f858a5e85ab1a94
#
_entry.id   8e4542f0892d73724f858a5e85ab1a94
#
_cell.length_a   1.000
_cell.length_b   1.000
_cell.length_c   1.000
_cell.angle_alpha   90.00
_cell.angle_beta   90.00
_cell.angle_gamma   90.00
#
_symmetry.space_group_name_H-M   'P 1'
#
loop_
_entity.id
_entity.type
_entity.pdbx_description
1 polymer ?
#
loop_
_entity_poly.entity_id
_entity_poly.type
_entity_poly.pdbx_seq_one_letter_code
_entity_poly.pdbx_strand_id
1 'polypeptide(L)'
;MRKVPLSKKQKRAEKIKKTLIHVGIWLLGLLIVIALGVFAVRGFGIKTVIIDQSMNPTLQNEDVVLLNKLSYKIGSPKRMDVVAVRIGASENSPTYVRRIIGLPGETVQIKDGKVYIDDTELELTFDDAAIENAGVAEKGETLGDNEYFVLCDDYNNNRDDSRLDSIGTIDSDQILGKVWLIRSPLSRLGLVH
;
A
#
# COMPACT_ATOMS: atom_id res chain seq x y z
N MET A 1 41.64 -45.87 -26.10
CA MET A 1 40.28 -46.28 -26.50
C MET A 1 39.77 -45.38 -27.62
N ARG A 2 39.60 -45.86 -28.84
CA ARG A 2 39.05 -45.08 -29.99
C ARG A 2 37.54 -44.99 -29.84
N LYS A 3 36.99 -43.78 -29.72
CA LYS A 3 35.51 -43.57 -29.73
C LYS A 3 34.97 -43.95 -31.12
N VAL A 4 34.08 -44.94 -31.18
CA VAL A 4 33.41 -45.35 -32.41
C VAL A 4 32.58 -44.18 -32.92
N PRO A 5 32.67 -43.76 -34.18
CA PRO A 5 31.90 -42.65 -34.72
C PRO A 5 30.41 -43.01 -34.76
N LEU A 6 29.57 -42.09 -34.23
CA LEU A 6 28.09 -42.25 -34.23
C LEU A 6 27.55 -42.36 -35.64
N SER A 7 26.57 -43.24 -35.86
CA SER A 7 25.88 -43.39 -37.14
C SER A 7 25.07 -42.14 -37.46
N LYS A 8 24.78 -41.88 -38.76
CA LYS A 8 23.97 -40.72 -39.22
C LYS A 8 22.64 -40.61 -38.49
N LYS A 9 22.01 -41.73 -38.13
CA LYS A 9 20.73 -41.83 -37.40
C LYS A 9 20.87 -41.36 -35.96
N GLN A 10 21.98 -41.78 -35.31
CA GLN A 10 22.28 -41.35 -33.92
C GLN A 10 22.60 -39.84 -33.82
N LYS A 11 23.40 -39.30 -34.77
CA LYS A 11 23.65 -37.84 -34.83
C LYS A 11 22.38 -37.00 -35.01
N ARG A 12 21.42 -37.49 -35.81
CA ARG A 12 20.14 -36.83 -36.03
C ARG A 12 19.29 -36.87 -34.74
N ALA A 13 19.25 -38.00 -34.04
CA ALA A 13 18.54 -38.14 -32.75
C ALA A 13 19.12 -37.23 -31.67
N GLU A 14 20.45 -37.13 -31.56
CA GLU A 14 21.09 -36.18 -30.61
C GLU A 14 20.78 -34.73 -30.93
N LYS A 15 20.76 -34.34 -32.23
CA LYS A 15 20.41 -32.99 -32.64
C LYS A 15 18.97 -32.66 -32.25
N ILE A 16 18.03 -33.59 -32.52
CA ILE A 16 16.62 -33.42 -32.13
C ILE A 16 16.49 -33.29 -30.62
N LYS A 17 17.16 -34.17 -29.84
CA LYS A 17 17.15 -34.10 -28.38
C LYS A 17 17.67 -32.74 -27.84
N LYS A 18 18.78 -32.24 -28.39
CA LYS A 18 19.32 -30.91 -28.03
C LYS A 18 18.33 -29.81 -28.35
N THR A 19 17.71 -29.83 -29.53
CA THR A 19 16.70 -28.83 -29.92
C THR A 19 15.49 -28.88 -28.97
N LEU A 20 14.99 -30.07 -28.63
CA LEU A 20 13.87 -30.23 -27.68
C LEU A 20 14.22 -29.68 -26.30
N ILE A 21 15.45 -29.92 -25.81
CA ILE A 21 15.93 -29.36 -24.54
C ILE A 21 15.94 -27.82 -24.59
N HIS A 22 16.50 -27.24 -25.67
CA HIS A 22 16.51 -25.79 -25.82
C HIS A 22 15.10 -25.20 -25.87
N VAL A 23 14.19 -25.80 -26.65
CA VAL A 23 12.78 -25.38 -26.68
C VAL A 23 12.14 -25.47 -25.28
N GLY A 24 12.41 -26.56 -24.54
CA GLY A 24 11.92 -26.71 -23.17
C GLY A 24 12.42 -25.62 -22.22
N ILE A 25 13.71 -25.25 -22.33
CA ILE A 25 14.29 -24.15 -21.54
C ILE A 25 13.62 -22.81 -21.87
N TRP A 26 13.41 -22.52 -23.15
CA TRP A 26 12.74 -21.29 -23.57
C TRP A 26 11.29 -21.22 -23.10
N LEU A 27 10.54 -22.34 -23.17
CA LEU A 27 9.18 -22.41 -22.66
C LEU A 27 9.13 -22.24 -21.13
N LEU A 28 10.06 -22.84 -20.41
CA LEU A 28 10.18 -22.66 -18.98
C LEU A 28 10.47 -21.20 -18.62
N GLY A 29 11.42 -20.57 -19.33
CA GLY A 29 11.74 -19.15 -19.17
C GLY A 29 10.53 -18.25 -19.41
N LEU A 30 9.75 -18.51 -20.45
CA LEU A 30 8.52 -17.79 -20.75
C LEU A 30 7.48 -17.93 -19.63
N LEU A 31 7.30 -19.16 -19.11
CA LEU A 31 6.38 -19.40 -17.97
C LEU A 31 6.80 -18.64 -16.72
N ILE A 32 8.08 -18.58 -16.42
CA ILE A 32 8.61 -17.81 -15.28
C ILE A 32 8.32 -16.33 -15.45
N VAL A 33 8.55 -15.76 -16.64
CA VAL A 33 8.27 -14.34 -16.91
C VAL A 33 6.79 -14.04 -16.76
N ILE A 34 5.91 -14.91 -17.28
CA ILE A 34 4.46 -14.75 -17.13
C ILE A 34 4.06 -14.83 -15.65
N ALA A 35 4.59 -15.79 -14.91
CA ALA A 35 4.29 -15.94 -13.48
C ALA A 35 4.73 -14.71 -12.66
N LEU A 36 5.92 -14.19 -12.94
CA LEU A 36 6.43 -12.95 -12.32
C LEU A 36 5.56 -11.74 -12.68
N GLY A 37 5.13 -11.63 -13.94
CA GLY A 37 4.22 -10.56 -14.39
C GLY A 37 2.88 -10.61 -13.67
N VAL A 38 2.26 -11.79 -13.58
CA VAL A 38 0.99 -11.98 -12.83
C VAL A 38 1.16 -11.67 -11.35
N PHE A 39 2.27 -12.09 -10.74
CA PHE A 39 2.59 -11.80 -9.35
C PHE A 39 2.73 -10.29 -9.11
N ALA A 40 3.47 -9.60 -9.97
CA ALA A 40 3.64 -8.15 -9.88
C ALA A 40 2.29 -7.42 -10.00
N VAL A 41 1.48 -7.75 -11.01
CA VAL A 41 0.16 -7.10 -11.19
C VAL A 41 -0.75 -7.33 -9.98
N ARG A 42 -0.79 -8.55 -9.42
CA ARG A 42 -1.61 -8.85 -8.23
C ARG A 42 -1.13 -8.16 -6.96
N GLY A 43 0.18 -7.93 -6.84
CA GLY A 43 0.77 -7.28 -5.66
C GLY A 43 0.68 -5.75 -5.68
N PHE A 44 0.95 -5.15 -6.83
CA PHE A 44 1.14 -3.71 -6.98
C PHE A 44 0.04 -3.01 -7.80
N GLY A 45 -0.84 -3.76 -8.46
CA GLY A 45 -1.72 -3.25 -9.51
C GLY A 45 -3.20 -3.13 -9.13
N ILE A 46 -3.57 -3.22 -7.84
CA ILE A 46 -4.97 -3.06 -7.44
C ILE A 46 -5.36 -1.60 -7.54
N LYS A 47 -6.39 -1.35 -8.33
CA LYS A 47 -6.91 0.00 -8.57
C LYS A 47 -8.01 0.32 -7.56
N THR A 48 -7.99 1.54 -7.06
CA THR A 48 -9.08 2.14 -6.28
C THR A 48 -9.34 3.53 -6.83
N VAL A 49 -10.60 3.93 -6.89
CA VAL A 49 -11.02 5.28 -7.25
C VAL A 49 -11.30 6.04 -5.95
N ILE A 50 -10.76 7.24 -5.83
CA ILE A 50 -11.04 8.14 -4.72
C ILE A 50 -12.39 8.79 -4.98
N ILE A 51 -13.33 8.65 -4.05
CA ILE A 51 -14.70 9.14 -4.17
C ILE A 51 -15.03 10.29 -3.21
N ASP A 52 -14.05 10.73 -2.43
CA ASP A 52 -14.19 11.80 -1.46
C ASP A 52 -13.06 12.84 -1.59
N GLN A 53 -13.12 13.89 -0.79
CA GLN A 53 -12.12 14.96 -0.76
C GLN A 53 -11.27 14.93 0.51
N SER A 54 -11.42 13.89 1.33
CA SER A 54 -10.78 13.80 2.65
C SER A 54 -9.26 13.79 2.62
N MET A 55 -8.67 13.45 1.48
CA MET A 55 -7.22 13.40 1.27
C MET A 55 -6.68 14.57 0.44
N ASN A 56 -7.48 15.67 0.27
CA ASN A 56 -6.97 16.90 -0.33
C ASN A 56 -5.83 17.49 0.55
N PRO A 57 -4.79 18.05 -0.05
CA PRO A 57 -4.50 18.20 -1.48
C PRO A 57 -3.81 16.96 -2.11
N THR A 58 -3.40 15.97 -1.30
CA THR A 58 -2.61 14.82 -1.75
C THR A 58 -3.36 13.99 -2.80
N LEU A 59 -4.61 13.62 -2.51
CA LEU A 59 -5.50 12.92 -3.44
C LEU A 59 -6.78 13.72 -3.63
N GLN A 60 -7.29 13.72 -4.85
CA GLN A 60 -8.52 14.41 -5.21
C GLN A 60 -9.61 13.42 -5.62
N ASN A 61 -10.87 13.88 -5.53
CA ASN A 61 -11.99 13.10 -6.04
C ASN A 61 -11.76 12.68 -7.50
N GLU A 62 -12.11 11.44 -7.84
CA GLU A 62 -11.92 10.80 -9.14
C GLU A 62 -10.46 10.40 -9.47
N ASP A 63 -9.48 10.66 -8.60
CA ASP A 63 -8.15 10.08 -8.77
C ASP A 63 -8.23 8.55 -8.77
N VAL A 64 -7.62 7.92 -9.76
CA VAL A 64 -7.42 6.46 -9.79
C VAL A 64 -6.05 6.15 -9.24
N VAL A 65 -6.00 5.51 -8.09
CA VAL A 65 -4.76 5.17 -7.40
C VAL A 65 -4.45 3.68 -7.47
N LEU A 66 -3.18 3.34 -7.32
CA LEU A 66 -2.73 1.95 -7.20
C LEU A 66 -2.36 1.63 -5.77
N LEU A 67 -2.85 0.47 -5.30
CA LEU A 67 -2.55 -0.09 -3.99
C LEU A 67 -1.45 -1.15 -4.10
N ASN A 68 -0.46 -1.05 -3.21
CA ASN A 68 0.56 -2.07 -2.99
C ASN A 68 0.20 -2.88 -1.74
N LYS A 69 -0.38 -4.07 -1.96
CA LYS A 69 -0.72 -5.01 -0.87
C LYS A 69 0.49 -5.79 -0.35
N LEU A 70 1.56 -5.89 -1.13
CA LEU A 70 2.76 -6.62 -0.74
C LEU A 70 3.59 -5.88 0.29
N SER A 71 3.55 -4.54 0.30
CA SER A 71 4.32 -3.72 1.25
C SER A 71 4.14 -4.19 2.69
N TYR A 72 2.91 -4.47 3.09
CA TYR A 72 2.57 -4.81 4.48
C TYR A 72 2.44 -6.33 4.74
N LYS A 73 2.76 -7.16 3.73
CA LYS A 73 3.02 -8.60 3.93
C LYS A 73 4.47 -8.89 4.29
N ILE A 74 5.39 -8.01 3.89
CA ILE A 74 6.84 -8.19 4.06
C ILE A 74 7.36 -7.20 5.11
N GLY A 75 6.73 -6.03 5.26
CA GLY A 75 7.08 -5.00 6.22
C GLY A 75 5.86 -4.49 6.99
N SER A 76 6.07 -3.52 7.88
CA SER A 76 5.01 -2.85 8.63
C SER A 76 4.68 -1.49 8.00
N PRO A 77 3.43 -1.01 8.17
CA PRO A 77 3.06 0.36 7.85
C PRO A 77 3.96 1.37 8.58
N LYS A 78 4.30 2.46 7.89
CA LYS A 78 5.19 3.50 8.43
C LYS A 78 4.42 4.80 8.60
N ARG A 79 4.92 5.67 9.50
CA ARG A 79 4.41 7.03 9.65
C ARG A 79 4.44 7.76 8.31
N MET A 80 3.41 8.54 8.02
CA MET A 80 3.16 9.27 6.78
C MET A 80 2.78 8.40 5.57
N ASP A 81 2.72 7.07 5.69
CA ASP A 81 2.18 6.25 4.61
C ASP A 81 0.70 6.58 4.37
N VAL A 82 0.33 6.79 3.11
CA VAL A 82 -1.07 6.87 2.69
C VAL A 82 -1.57 5.45 2.43
N VAL A 83 -2.61 5.05 3.14
CA VAL A 83 -3.08 3.67 3.17
C VAL A 83 -4.56 3.57 2.85
N ALA A 84 -4.95 2.46 2.21
CA ALA A 84 -6.35 2.09 2.12
C ALA A 84 -6.71 1.28 3.36
N VAL A 85 -7.71 1.75 4.11
CA VAL A 85 -8.20 1.12 5.34
C VAL A 85 -9.66 0.71 5.18
N ARG A 86 -10.02 -0.41 5.79
CA ARG A 86 -11.41 -0.84 5.88
C ARG A 86 -11.94 -0.50 7.27
N ILE A 87 -12.92 0.38 7.35
CA ILE A 87 -13.55 0.77 8.62
C ILE A 87 -14.81 -0.06 8.80
N GLY A 88 -14.81 -0.93 9.82
CA GLY A 88 -15.90 -1.85 10.15
C GLY A 88 -15.52 -3.32 10.06
N ALA A 89 -16.30 -4.18 10.71
CA ALA A 89 -15.99 -5.60 10.91
C ALA A 89 -16.35 -6.51 9.70
N SER A 90 -17.01 -6.00 8.67
CA SER A 90 -17.44 -6.79 7.50
C SER A 90 -16.46 -6.65 6.34
N GLU A 91 -16.29 -7.73 5.56
CA GLU A 91 -15.53 -7.66 4.29
C GLU A 91 -16.14 -6.69 3.27
N ASN A 92 -17.43 -6.38 3.41
CA ASN A 92 -18.16 -5.42 2.59
C ASN A 92 -18.17 -3.99 3.18
N SER A 93 -17.46 -3.76 4.29
CA SER A 93 -17.35 -2.42 4.88
C SER A 93 -16.66 -1.46 3.92
N PRO A 94 -17.00 -0.17 3.96
CA PRO A 94 -16.41 0.82 3.06
C PRO A 94 -14.90 0.91 3.27
N THR A 95 -14.21 1.17 2.17
CA THR A 95 -12.76 1.38 2.16
C THR A 95 -12.50 2.87 2.06
N TYR A 96 -11.70 3.38 2.97
CA TYR A 96 -11.26 4.77 3.03
C TYR A 96 -9.76 4.85 2.72
N VAL A 97 -9.31 6.01 2.29
CA VAL A 97 -7.88 6.31 2.17
C VAL A 97 -7.51 7.32 3.24
N ARG A 98 -6.48 7.03 4.03
CA ARG A 98 -6.07 7.85 5.18
C ARG A 98 -4.54 7.84 5.29
N ARG A 99 -4.01 8.80 6.04
CA ARG A 99 -2.57 8.87 6.34
C ARG A 99 -2.28 8.34 7.73
N ILE A 100 -1.26 7.49 7.85
CA ILE A 100 -0.78 7.00 9.14
C ILE A 100 -0.02 8.10 9.87
N ILE A 101 -0.45 8.39 11.08
CA ILE A 101 0.14 9.40 11.97
C ILE A 101 0.77 8.73 13.19
N GLY A 102 0.04 7.85 13.89
CA GLY A 102 0.55 7.11 15.03
C GLY A 102 0.88 5.66 14.66
N LEU A 103 1.92 5.13 15.27
CA LEU A 103 2.39 3.75 15.13
C LEU A 103 2.11 2.96 16.40
N PRO A 104 2.10 1.62 16.34
CA PRO A 104 1.87 0.76 17.51
C PRO A 104 2.74 1.13 18.71
N GLY A 105 2.11 1.20 19.90
CA GLY A 105 2.76 1.51 21.16
C GLY A 105 2.99 2.99 21.44
N GLU A 106 2.70 3.90 20.50
CA GLU A 106 2.88 5.33 20.67
C GLU A 106 1.64 5.99 21.27
N THR A 107 1.82 7.16 21.88
CA THR A 107 0.73 8.02 22.32
C THR A 107 0.60 9.19 21.34
N VAL A 108 -0.58 9.30 20.72
CA VAL A 108 -0.91 10.40 19.79
C VAL A 108 -1.74 11.43 20.54
N GLN A 109 -1.30 12.68 20.56
CA GLN A 109 -2.06 13.78 21.10
C GLN A 109 -2.17 14.93 20.10
N ILE A 110 -3.35 15.56 20.04
CA ILE A 110 -3.55 16.79 19.28
C ILE A 110 -3.85 17.90 20.28
N LYS A 111 -2.94 18.86 20.33
CA LYS A 111 -2.99 19.95 21.29
C LYS A 111 -2.54 21.25 20.61
N ASP A 112 -3.26 22.35 20.88
CA ASP A 112 -2.99 23.68 20.28
C ASP A 112 -2.92 23.64 18.73
N GLY A 113 -3.72 22.76 18.11
CA GLY A 113 -3.80 22.58 16.67
C GLY A 113 -2.66 21.77 16.06
N LYS A 114 -1.78 21.17 16.87
CA LYS A 114 -0.61 20.41 16.45
C LYS A 114 -0.66 18.98 16.91
N VAL A 115 -0.04 18.08 16.15
CA VAL A 115 0.09 16.66 16.50
C VAL A 115 1.35 16.44 17.32
N TYR A 116 1.23 15.65 18.37
CA TYR A 116 2.34 15.19 19.21
C TYR A 116 2.36 13.67 19.22
N ILE A 117 3.55 13.09 19.14
CA ILE A 117 3.81 11.66 19.30
C ILE A 117 4.77 11.51 20.48
N ASP A 118 4.33 10.82 21.53
CA ASP A 118 5.11 10.66 22.77
C ASP A 118 5.68 12.00 23.26
N ASP A 119 4.80 13.01 23.35
CA ASP A 119 5.11 14.39 23.74
C ASP A 119 6.03 15.18 22.79
N THR A 120 6.41 14.61 21.64
CA THR A 120 7.22 15.28 20.64
C THR A 120 6.35 15.78 19.50
N GLU A 121 6.45 17.08 19.15
CA GLU A 121 5.70 17.67 18.04
C GLU A 121 6.06 16.98 16.72
N LEU A 122 5.02 16.51 15.99
CA LEU A 122 5.12 15.96 14.64
C LEU A 122 4.72 17.05 13.63
N GLU A 123 5.66 17.46 12.80
CA GLU A 123 5.38 18.35 11.69
C GLU A 123 4.63 17.62 10.57
N LEU A 124 3.44 18.12 10.20
CA LEU A 124 2.66 17.58 9.09
C LEU A 124 3.06 18.31 7.80
N THR A 125 3.65 17.57 6.87
CA THR A 125 4.23 18.14 5.63
C THR A 125 3.23 18.38 4.50
N PHE A 126 1.96 17.99 4.69
CA PHE A 126 0.92 18.05 3.66
C PHE A 126 -0.09 19.19 3.86
N ASP A 127 -0.18 19.75 5.06
CA ASP A 127 -0.97 20.93 5.38
C ASP A 127 -0.38 21.64 6.61
N ASP A 128 -0.27 22.96 6.57
CA ASP A 128 0.27 23.81 7.64
C ASP A 128 -0.84 24.40 8.54
N ALA A 129 -2.11 24.13 8.23
CA ALA A 129 -3.22 24.65 9.01
C ALA A 129 -3.27 24.01 10.40
N ALA A 130 -3.69 24.76 11.41
CA ALA A 130 -3.94 24.20 12.74
C ALA A 130 -5.15 23.26 12.71
N ILE A 131 -5.05 22.11 13.39
CA ILE A 131 -6.16 21.16 13.54
C ILE A 131 -7.18 21.75 14.51
N GLU A 132 -8.37 22.12 14.01
CA GLU A 132 -9.41 22.77 14.83
C GLU A 132 -10.10 21.79 15.80
N ASN A 133 -10.15 20.51 15.45
CA ASN A 133 -10.81 19.49 16.26
C ASN A 133 -9.92 18.27 16.49
N ALA A 134 -9.49 18.13 17.73
CA ALA A 134 -8.62 17.03 18.15
C ALA A 134 -9.36 15.69 18.36
N GLY A 135 -10.68 15.74 18.59
CA GLY A 135 -11.47 14.55 18.87
C GLY A 135 -10.97 13.77 20.09
N VAL A 136 -10.89 12.44 19.96
CA VAL A 136 -10.37 11.56 21.06
C VAL A 136 -8.90 11.84 21.39
N ALA A 137 -8.13 12.33 20.42
CA ALA A 137 -6.70 12.63 20.60
C ALA A 137 -6.42 13.88 21.45
N GLU A 138 -7.44 14.65 21.87
CA GLU A 138 -7.26 15.81 22.77
C GLU A 138 -6.61 15.40 24.09
N LYS A 139 -7.01 14.25 24.63
CA LYS A 139 -6.51 13.72 25.92
C LYS A 139 -5.27 12.86 25.78
N GLY A 140 -4.85 12.55 24.55
CA GLY A 140 -3.83 11.57 24.25
C GLY A 140 -4.43 10.17 24.11
N GLU A 141 -4.23 9.55 22.95
CA GLU A 141 -4.65 8.18 22.60
C GLU A 141 -3.42 7.30 22.55
N THR A 142 -3.32 6.32 23.45
CA THR A 142 -2.20 5.36 23.46
C THR A 142 -2.57 4.14 22.65
N LEU A 143 -1.77 3.87 21.63
CA LEU A 143 -1.99 2.80 20.66
C LEU A 143 -1.53 1.45 21.17
N GLY A 144 -2.31 0.41 20.95
CA GLY A 144 -1.93 -0.97 21.22
C GLY A 144 -0.86 -1.49 20.24
N ASP A 145 -0.42 -2.75 20.46
CA ASP A 145 0.70 -3.37 19.68
C ASP A 145 0.43 -3.51 18.19
N ASN A 146 -0.81 -3.47 17.75
CA ASN A 146 -1.22 -3.61 16.35
C ASN A 146 -2.08 -2.44 15.85
N GLU A 147 -2.19 -1.38 16.63
CA GLU A 147 -3.05 -0.25 16.35
C GLU A 147 -2.30 0.91 15.72
N TYR A 148 -2.98 1.57 14.79
CA TYR A 148 -2.50 2.74 14.08
C TYR A 148 -3.49 3.88 14.24
N PHE A 149 -2.98 5.10 14.37
CA PHE A 149 -3.79 6.31 14.32
C PHE A 149 -3.68 6.93 12.93
N VAL A 150 -4.81 7.15 12.29
CA VAL A 150 -4.86 7.70 10.94
C VAL A 150 -5.61 9.03 10.90
N LEU A 151 -5.18 9.92 10.00
CA LEU A 151 -5.86 11.20 9.73
C LEU A 151 -6.26 11.32 8.25
N CYS A 152 -7.26 12.15 8.01
CA CYS A 152 -7.49 12.78 6.72
C CYS A 152 -6.40 13.84 6.46
N ASP A 153 -6.00 14.06 5.20
CA ASP A 153 -5.11 15.17 4.87
C ASP A 153 -5.88 16.51 4.93
N ASP A 154 -7.14 16.51 4.51
CA ASP A 154 -8.06 17.65 4.69
C ASP A 154 -8.79 17.53 6.05
N TYR A 155 -8.02 17.60 7.14
CA TYR A 155 -8.48 17.28 8.49
C TYR A 155 -9.45 18.31 9.10
N ASN A 156 -9.54 19.52 8.59
CA ASN A 156 -10.47 20.52 9.08
C ASN A 156 -11.87 20.40 8.44
N ASN A 157 -11.94 19.95 7.18
CA ASN A 157 -13.19 19.74 6.47
C ASN A 157 -13.71 18.30 6.59
N ASN A 158 -12.83 17.35 6.92
CA ASN A 158 -13.18 15.93 7.03
C ASN A 158 -12.73 15.36 8.38
N ARG A 159 -13.58 14.53 8.99
CA ARG A 159 -13.33 13.93 10.30
C ARG A 159 -13.51 12.42 10.31
N ASP A 160 -13.70 11.78 9.16
CA ASP A 160 -13.87 10.33 9.07
C ASP A 160 -12.51 9.62 9.23
N ASP A 161 -11.87 9.85 10.38
CA ASP A 161 -10.56 9.32 10.74
C ASP A 161 -10.50 8.97 12.24
N SER A 162 -9.33 8.62 12.76
CA SER A 162 -9.15 8.16 14.14
C SER A 162 -9.49 9.17 15.23
N ARG A 163 -9.71 10.43 14.90
CA ARG A 163 -10.21 11.44 15.86
C ARG A 163 -11.66 11.20 16.27
N LEU A 164 -12.42 10.51 15.41
CA LEU A 164 -13.83 10.22 15.67
C LEU A 164 -13.95 8.93 16.50
N ASP A 165 -14.57 9.01 17.66
CA ASP A 165 -14.75 7.88 18.59
C ASP A 165 -15.38 6.62 17.96
N SER A 166 -16.28 6.82 16.99
CA SER A 166 -16.90 5.71 16.24
C SER A 166 -15.97 4.99 15.27
N ILE A 167 -14.83 5.58 14.92
CA ILE A 167 -13.79 4.99 14.07
C ILE A 167 -12.64 4.49 14.96
N GLY A 168 -12.12 5.37 15.84
CA GLY A 168 -11.02 5.05 16.76
C GLY A 168 -9.72 4.67 16.03
N THR A 169 -8.92 3.86 16.71
CA THR A 169 -7.69 3.29 16.17
C THR A 169 -7.99 2.25 15.08
N ILE A 170 -7.05 2.05 14.17
CA ILE A 170 -7.15 1.10 13.06
C ILE A 170 -6.21 -0.07 13.31
N ASP A 171 -6.75 -1.27 13.38
CA ASP A 171 -5.94 -2.48 13.47
C ASP A 171 -5.15 -2.75 12.18
N SER A 172 -4.00 -3.39 12.32
CA SER A 172 -3.13 -3.75 11.19
C SER A 172 -3.81 -4.59 10.10
N ASP A 173 -4.79 -5.43 10.46
CA ASP A 173 -5.55 -6.28 9.53
C ASP A 173 -6.61 -5.50 8.73
N GLN A 174 -7.01 -4.33 9.21
CA GLN A 174 -7.88 -3.40 8.50
C GLN A 174 -7.13 -2.63 7.40
N ILE A 175 -5.79 -2.61 7.43
CA ILE A 175 -4.95 -1.93 6.44
C ILE A 175 -4.79 -2.81 5.19
N LEU A 176 -5.47 -2.44 4.12
CA LEU A 176 -5.52 -3.23 2.88
C LEU A 176 -4.26 -3.11 2.02
N GLY A 177 -3.50 -2.01 2.16
CA GLY A 177 -2.27 -1.76 1.44
C GLY A 177 -1.91 -0.28 1.34
N LYS A 178 -0.68 -0.01 0.90
CA LYS A 178 -0.16 1.34 0.68
C LYS A 178 -0.65 1.90 -0.65
N VAL A 179 -1.18 3.10 -0.65
CA VAL A 179 -1.41 3.90 -1.86
C VAL A 179 -0.05 4.47 -2.28
N TRP A 180 0.39 4.16 -3.50
CA TRP A 180 1.75 4.51 -3.91
C TRP A 180 1.84 5.29 -5.23
N LEU A 181 0.80 5.23 -6.07
CA LEU A 181 0.80 5.87 -7.39
C LEU A 181 -0.60 6.40 -7.72
N ILE A 182 -0.67 7.67 -8.13
CA ILE A 182 -1.82 8.21 -8.86
C ILE A 182 -1.63 7.85 -10.33
N ARG A 183 -2.53 7.03 -10.86
CA ARG A 183 -2.48 6.56 -12.25
C ARG A 183 -3.25 7.45 -13.21
N SER A 184 -4.34 8.03 -12.76
CA SER A 184 -5.24 8.87 -13.56
C SER A 184 -5.84 9.95 -12.65
N PRO A 185 -6.08 11.17 -13.20
CA PRO A 185 -5.81 11.60 -14.57
C PRO A 185 -4.31 11.74 -14.87
N LEU A 186 -3.93 11.72 -16.16
CA LEU A 186 -2.50 11.81 -16.55
C LEU A 186 -1.84 13.11 -16.10
N SER A 187 -2.62 14.19 -15.91
CA SER A 187 -2.13 15.47 -15.35
C SER A 187 -1.64 15.37 -13.91
N ARG A 188 -2.07 14.33 -13.18
CA ARG A 188 -1.71 14.06 -11.78
C ARG A 188 -0.90 12.78 -11.61
N LEU A 189 -0.46 12.17 -12.72
CA LEU A 189 0.36 10.96 -12.67
C LEU A 189 1.61 11.18 -11.82
N GLY A 190 1.74 10.47 -10.70
CA GLY A 190 2.87 10.65 -9.80
C GLY A 190 2.82 9.71 -8.60
N LEU A 191 3.95 9.64 -7.88
CA LEU A 191 4.02 8.90 -6.63
C LEU A 191 3.28 9.66 -5.52
N VAL A 192 2.67 8.91 -4.61
CA VAL A 192 2.01 9.44 -3.40
C VAL A 192 3.04 9.42 -2.27
N HIS A 193 3.21 10.60 -1.64
CA HIS A 193 4.17 10.83 -0.54
C HIS A 193 3.44 11.21 0.73
#